data_204021c25fb51ce62f5a36a474a1f625
#
_entry.id   204021c25fb51ce62f5a36a474a1f625
#
_cell.length_a   1.000
_cell.length_b   1.000
_cell.length_c   1.000
_cell.angle_alpha   90.00
_cell.angle_beta   90.00
_cell.angle_gamma   90.00
#
_symmetry.space_group_name_H-M   'P 1'
#
loop_
_entity.id
_entity.type
_entity.pdbx_description
1 polymer ?
#
loop_
_entity_poly.entity_id
_entity_poly.type
_entity_poly.pdbx_seq_one_letter_code
_entity_poly.pdbx_strand_id
1 'polypeptide(L)'
;HAAQYAVARNKQTQDATTPQKALQMLKDGNARFVQGEMLKRNLMQQVKATGSGQFPFAAIVGCIDSRASNELIFDQGIGDIFSARIAGNFVNDDILGSLEFACAAAGAKLIIVLGHTECGAVKGACDDVVLGNLTQTLANIKPAVAAVSGYDSDRSSKNPKFVQAVADKNVVLTLERIRERSTILRGMADKGQI
;
A
#
# COMPACT_ATOMS: atom_id res chain seq x y z
N HIS A 1 -19.54 -19.16 -24.73
CA HIS A 1 -19.64 -18.61 -23.36
C HIS A 1 -19.21 -17.14 -23.42
N ALA A 2 -20.13 -16.21 -23.06
CA ALA A 2 -19.75 -14.81 -22.87
C ALA A 2 -18.69 -14.74 -21.76
N ALA A 3 -17.58 -14.06 -22.01
CA ALA A 3 -16.54 -13.89 -21.01
C ALA A 3 -17.15 -13.15 -19.80
N GLN A 4 -17.15 -13.80 -18.63
CA GLN A 4 -17.65 -13.18 -17.41
C GLN A 4 -16.61 -12.18 -16.93
N TYR A 5 -16.94 -10.90 -17.01
CA TYR A 5 -16.09 -9.82 -16.50
C TYR A 5 -16.26 -9.65 -15.00
N ALA A 6 -15.17 -9.34 -14.30
CA ALA A 6 -15.23 -8.92 -12.90
C ALA A 6 -16.01 -7.61 -12.80
N VAL A 7 -16.99 -7.56 -11.90
CA VAL A 7 -17.87 -6.40 -11.70
C VAL A 7 -17.31 -5.48 -10.62
N ALA A 8 -17.67 -4.18 -10.71
CA ALA A 8 -17.34 -3.21 -9.68
C ALA A 8 -18.05 -3.53 -8.35
N ARG A 9 -17.42 -3.17 -7.25
CA ARG A 9 -17.99 -3.32 -5.91
C ARG A 9 -19.13 -2.34 -5.66
N ASN A 10 -20.00 -2.71 -4.74
CA ASN A 10 -21.10 -1.89 -4.26
C ASN A 10 -21.16 -1.91 -2.72
N LYS A 11 -22.06 -1.14 -2.13
CA LYS A 11 -22.20 -1.04 -0.67
C LYS A 11 -22.42 -2.40 0.00
N GLN A 12 -23.29 -3.24 -0.58
CA GLN A 12 -23.59 -4.57 -0.02
C GLN A 12 -22.34 -5.46 0.03
N THR A 13 -21.55 -5.49 -1.04
CA THR A 13 -20.31 -6.28 -1.08
C THR A 13 -19.24 -5.73 -0.15
N GLN A 14 -19.17 -4.41 0.03
CA GLN A 14 -18.28 -3.79 1.00
C GLN A 14 -18.68 -4.15 2.44
N ASP A 15 -19.96 -4.02 2.80
CA ASP A 15 -20.46 -4.31 4.13
C ASP A 15 -20.28 -5.79 4.55
N ALA A 16 -20.41 -6.68 3.57
CA ALA A 16 -20.19 -8.12 3.77
C ALA A 16 -18.69 -8.52 3.82
N THR A 17 -17.77 -7.56 3.69
CA THR A 17 -16.33 -7.83 3.72
C THR A 17 -15.78 -7.58 5.12
N THR A 18 -15.15 -8.61 5.70
CA THR A 18 -14.39 -8.50 6.95
C THR A 18 -12.91 -8.15 6.67
N PRO A 19 -12.13 -7.68 7.66
CA PRO A 19 -10.69 -7.47 7.49
C PRO A 19 -9.94 -8.71 6.97
N GLN A 20 -10.28 -9.90 7.50
CA GLN A 20 -9.68 -11.17 7.08
C GLN A 20 -10.03 -11.51 5.63
N LYS A 21 -11.29 -11.31 5.23
CA LYS A 21 -11.73 -11.51 3.84
C LYS A 21 -11.05 -10.52 2.90
N ALA A 22 -10.90 -9.27 3.29
CA ALA A 22 -10.17 -8.26 2.53
C ALA A 22 -8.71 -8.66 2.28
N LEU A 23 -8.02 -9.16 3.32
CA LEU A 23 -6.66 -9.67 3.19
C LEU A 23 -6.59 -10.88 2.24
N GLN A 24 -7.53 -11.82 2.36
CA GLN A 24 -7.56 -13.00 1.49
C GLN A 24 -7.80 -12.60 0.03
N MET A 25 -8.69 -11.66 -0.23
CA MET A 25 -8.95 -11.15 -1.60
C MET A 25 -7.69 -10.55 -2.25
N LEU A 26 -6.88 -9.80 -1.48
CA LEU A 26 -5.61 -9.27 -1.99
C LEU A 26 -4.59 -10.39 -2.25
N LYS A 27 -4.49 -11.38 -1.35
CA LYS A 27 -3.61 -12.54 -1.56
C LYS A 27 -3.99 -13.34 -2.80
N ASP A 28 -5.27 -13.60 -3.00
CA ASP A 28 -5.80 -14.33 -4.17
C ASP A 28 -5.53 -13.53 -5.46
N GLY A 29 -5.72 -12.21 -5.41
CA GLY A 29 -5.41 -11.32 -6.52
C GLY A 29 -3.93 -11.31 -6.88
N ASN A 30 -3.05 -11.26 -5.87
CA ASN A 30 -1.61 -11.35 -6.08
C ASN A 30 -1.19 -12.71 -6.66
N ALA A 31 -1.79 -13.80 -6.20
CA ALA A 31 -1.54 -15.12 -6.78
C ALA A 31 -1.91 -15.16 -8.28
N ARG A 32 -3.06 -14.61 -8.68
CA ARG A 32 -3.44 -14.51 -10.10
C ARG A 32 -2.46 -13.64 -10.91
N PHE A 33 -2.02 -12.51 -10.34
CA PHE A 33 -1.02 -11.66 -10.99
C PHE A 33 0.29 -12.40 -11.25
N VAL A 34 0.82 -13.10 -10.25
CA VAL A 34 2.08 -13.88 -10.36
C VAL A 34 1.96 -15.02 -11.37
N GLN A 35 0.78 -15.64 -11.46
CA GLN A 35 0.50 -16.75 -12.39
C GLN A 35 0.16 -16.28 -13.81
N GLY A 36 -0.04 -14.96 -14.02
CA GLY A 36 -0.49 -14.43 -15.30
C GLY A 36 -1.97 -14.70 -15.61
N GLU A 37 -2.77 -15.02 -14.58
CA GLU A 37 -4.19 -15.40 -14.66
C GLU A 37 -5.12 -14.28 -14.18
N MET A 38 -4.78 -13.03 -14.47
CA MET A 38 -5.58 -11.88 -14.05
C MET A 38 -7.01 -11.94 -14.58
N LEU A 39 -7.96 -11.47 -13.78
CA LEU A 39 -9.37 -11.43 -14.15
C LEU A 39 -9.61 -10.46 -15.32
N LYS A 40 -10.47 -10.85 -16.24
CA LYS A 40 -10.94 -9.96 -17.31
C LYS A 40 -11.82 -8.87 -16.72
N ARG A 41 -11.56 -7.61 -17.10
CA ARG A 41 -12.33 -6.44 -16.66
C ARG A 41 -12.71 -5.58 -17.86
N ASN A 42 -13.94 -5.06 -17.84
CA ASN A 42 -14.32 -3.95 -18.67
C ASN A 42 -14.17 -2.66 -17.85
N LEU A 43 -12.99 -2.01 -17.95
CA LEU A 43 -12.67 -0.85 -17.14
C LEU A 43 -13.65 0.31 -17.35
N MET A 44 -14.13 0.53 -18.58
CA MET A 44 -15.11 1.60 -18.86
C MET A 44 -16.48 1.31 -18.24
N GLN A 45 -16.87 0.04 -18.16
CA GLN A 45 -18.08 -0.34 -17.43
C GLN A 45 -17.91 -0.11 -15.93
N GLN A 46 -16.73 -0.42 -15.36
CA GLN A 46 -16.43 -0.16 -13.96
C GLN A 46 -16.40 1.35 -13.66
N VAL A 47 -15.85 2.19 -14.54
CA VAL A 47 -15.92 3.66 -14.42
C VAL A 47 -17.36 4.13 -14.33
N LYS A 48 -18.24 3.65 -15.22
CA LYS A 48 -19.67 4.01 -15.18
C LYS A 48 -20.36 3.53 -13.90
N ALA A 49 -20.06 2.32 -13.46
CA ALA A 49 -20.65 1.72 -12.25
C ALA A 49 -20.23 2.42 -10.97
N THR A 50 -19.06 3.04 -10.94
CA THR A 50 -18.51 3.76 -9.77
C THR A 50 -18.65 5.27 -9.86
N GLY A 51 -19.27 5.80 -10.92
CA GLY A 51 -19.35 7.24 -11.18
C GLY A 51 -20.16 8.04 -10.14
N SER A 52 -21.12 7.41 -9.46
CA SER A 52 -21.93 8.03 -8.40
C SER A 52 -21.52 7.63 -6.97
N GLY A 53 -20.54 6.73 -6.81
CA GLY A 53 -20.08 6.26 -5.52
C GLY A 53 -19.04 5.16 -5.65
N GLN A 54 -18.19 5.03 -4.62
CA GLN A 54 -17.13 4.05 -4.57
C GLN A 54 -17.22 3.26 -3.25
N PHE A 55 -16.91 1.96 -3.30
CA PHE A 55 -17.01 1.04 -2.17
C PHE A 55 -15.76 0.15 -2.06
N PRO A 56 -14.56 0.75 -1.95
CA PRO A 56 -13.31 0.00 -1.84
C PRO A 56 -13.27 -0.81 -0.55
N PHE A 57 -12.65 -1.99 -0.61
CA PHE A 57 -12.53 -2.85 0.56
C PHE A 57 -11.20 -2.69 1.32
N ALA A 58 -10.19 -2.07 0.70
CA ALA A 58 -8.87 -1.89 1.29
C ALA A 58 -8.23 -0.56 0.85
N ALA A 59 -7.25 -0.11 1.63
CA ALA A 59 -6.34 0.98 1.28
C ALA A 59 -4.89 0.46 1.28
N ILE A 60 -4.12 0.82 0.27
CA ILE A 60 -2.73 0.37 0.12
C ILE A 60 -1.81 1.58 0.09
N VAL A 61 -0.83 1.61 0.99
CA VAL A 61 0.28 2.56 0.97
C VAL A 61 1.43 1.90 0.21
N GLY A 62 1.71 2.38 -0.98
CA GLY A 62 2.75 1.86 -1.86
C GLY A 62 3.78 2.92 -2.26
N CYS A 63 4.81 2.48 -2.96
CA CYS A 63 5.78 3.39 -3.56
C CYS A 63 5.24 3.98 -4.87
N ILE A 64 5.75 5.16 -5.26
CA ILE A 64 5.51 5.73 -6.59
C ILE A 64 6.24 4.98 -7.70
N ASP A 65 7.07 3.99 -7.38
CA ASP A 65 7.82 3.20 -8.36
C ASP A 65 6.90 2.71 -9.48
N SER A 66 7.24 3.03 -10.74
CA SER A 66 6.40 2.74 -11.90
C SER A 66 6.15 1.25 -12.14
N ARG A 67 6.96 0.38 -11.53
CA ARG A 67 6.85 -1.08 -11.60
C ARG A 67 5.92 -1.66 -10.53
N ALA A 68 5.56 -0.87 -9.50
CA ALA A 68 4.82 -1.33 -8.33
C ALA A 68 3.39 -0.73 -8.30
N SER A 69 2.60 -0.97 -9.34
CA SER A 69 1.18 -0.59 -9.39
C SER A 69 0.35 -1.48 -8.47
N ASN A 70 -0.26 -0.89 -7.45
CA ASN A 70 -1.04 -1.63 -6.45
C ASN A 70 -2.18 -2.44 -7.09
N GLU A 71 -2.91 -1.82 -8.02
CA GLU A 71 -4.06 -2.45 -8.70
C GLU A 71 -3.63 -3.67 -9.52
N LEU A 72 -2.48 -3.59 -10.20
CA LEU A 72 -1.97 -4.72 -10.99
C LEU A 72 -1.42 -5.82 -10.09
N ILE A 73 -0.61 -5.48 -9.08
CA ILE A 73 0.01 -6.45 -8.17
C ILE A 73 -1.04 -7.29 -7.44
N PHE A 74 -2.17 -6.67 -7.08
CA PHE A 74 -3.26 -7.34 -6.38
C PHE A 74 -4.43 -7.72 -7.29
N ASP A 75 -4.30 -7.57 -8.62
CA ASP A 75 -5.35 -7.86 -9.59
C ASP A 75 -6.71 -7.27 -9.18
N GLN A 76 -6.74 -5.94 -8.98
CA GLN A 76 -7.93 -5.20 -8.58
C GLN A 76 -8.40 -4.25 -9.70
N GLY A 77 -9.70 -3.99 -9.74
CA GLY A 77 -10.34 -3.12 -10.72
C GLY A 77 -10.59 -1.71 -10.20
N ILE A 78 -11.26 -0.91 -11.05
CA ILE A 78 -11.68 0.46 -10.71
C ILE A 78 -12.66 0.43 -9.54
N GLY A 79 -12.33 1.16 -8.46
CA GLY A 79 -13.16 1.26 -7.27
C GLY A 79 -13.00 0.14 -6.25
N ASP A 80 -12.07 -0.82 -6.45
CA ASP A 80 -11.87 -1.95 -5.53
C ASP A 80 -11.01 -1.58 -4.33
N ILE A 81 -9.97 -0.74 -4.54
CA ILE A 81 -9.03 -0.32 -3.51
C ILE A 81 -8.73 1.17 -3.58
N PHE A 82 -8.33 1.77 -2.44
CA PHE A 82 -7.63 3.05 -2.42
C PHE A 82 -6.13 2.82 -2.57
N SER A 83 -5.48 3.64 -3.40
CA SER A 83 -4.04 3.61 -3.63
C SER A 83 -3.41 4.92 -3.18
N ALA A 84 -2.70 4.93 -2.07
CA ALA A 84 -1.86 6.03 -1.61
C ALA A 84 -0.40 5.71 -1.94
N ARG A 85 0.23 6.49 -2.84
CA ARG A 85 1.59 6.20 -3.31
C ARG A 85 2.52 7.38 -3.06
N ILE A 86 3.65 7.09 -2.43
CA ILE A 86 4.71 8.06 -2.13
C ILE A 86 6.07 7.36 -2.24
N ALA A 87 7.12 8.06 -2.66
CA ALA A 87 8.46 7.48 -2.80
C ALA A 87 8.94 6.89 -1.47
N GLY A 88 9.11 5.56 -1.43
CA GLY A 88 9.51 4.83 -0.21
C GLY A 88 8.34 4.45 0.72
N ASN A 89 7.12 4.44 0.26
CA ASN A 89 5.93 3.87 0.92
C ASN A 89 5.81 4.15 2.44
N PHE A 90 6.19 5.34 2.88
CA PHE A 90 5.99 5.82 4.25
C PHE A 90 4.66 6.58 4.40
N VAL A 91 4.32 7.00 5.63
CA VAL A 91 3.17 7.87 5.89
C VAL A 91 3.60 9.21 6.49
N ASN A 92 2.97 10.27 6.02
CA ASN A 92 2.97 11.62 6.58
C ASN A 92 1.52 12.01 6.95
N ASP A 93 1.28 13.25 7.36
CA ASP A 93 -0.06 13.70 7.77
C ASP A 93 -1.09 13.59 6.65
N ASP A 94 -0.71 13.90 5.41
CA ASP A 94 -1.61 13.84 4.26
C ASP A 94 -2.01 12.39 3.93
N ILE A 95 -1.05 11.47 3.97
CA ILE A 95 -1.32 10.03 3.78
C ILE A 95 -2.15 9.50 4.95
N LEU A 96 -1.85 9.86 6.19
CA LEU A 96 -2.65 9.44 7.36
C LEU A 96 -4.09 9.91 7.26
N GLY A 97 -4.31 11.19 6.93
CA GLY A 97 -5.67 11.73 6.71
C GLY A 97 -6.40 10.99 5.57
N SER A 98 -5.70 10.64 4.51
CA SER A 98 -6.26 9.83 3.40
C SER A 98 -6.64 8.42 3.85
N LEU A 99 -5.86 7.78 4.71
CA LEU A 99 -6.19 6.47 5.28
C LEU A 99 -7.38 6.55 6.26
N GLU A 100 -7.46 7.60 7.06
CA GLU A 100 -8.61 7.87 7.94
C GLU A 100 -9.89 8.05 7.12
N PHE A 101 -9.83 8.84 6.05
CA PHE A 101 -10.94 8.93 5.10
C PHE A 101 -11.31 7.57 4.52
N ALA A 102 -10.34 6.81 4.02
CA ALA A 102 -10.56 5.50 3.40
C ALA A 102 -11.28 4.52 4.36
N CYS A 103 -10.87 4.47 5.62
CA CYS A 103 -11.41 3.50 6.57
C CYS A 103 -12.64 4.03 7.31
N ALA A 104 -12.54 5.22 7.94
CA ALA A 104 -13.59 5.73 8.82
C ALA A 104 -14.76 6.34 8.03
N ALA A 105 -14.52 7.01 6.91
CA ALA A 105 -15.57 7.64 6.12
C ALA A 105 -16.05 6.77 4.95
N ALA A 106 -15.12 6.13 4.22
CA ALA A 106 -15.44 5.37 3.01
C ALA A 106 -15.56 3.85 3.22
N GLY A 107 -15.29 3.33 4.41
CA GLY A 107 -15.63 1.97 4.81
C GLY A 107 -14.66 0.87 4.37
N ALA A 108 -13.43 1.20 3.99
CA ALA A 108 -12.38 0.21 3.75
C ALA A 108 -12.06 -0.58 5.04
N LYS A 109 -11.78 -1.89 4.89
CA LYS A 109 -11.65 -2.84 5.98
C LYS A 109 -10.22 -3.26 6.28
N LEU A 110 -9.25 -2.77 5.49
CA LEU A 110 -7.85 -3.21 5.60
C LEU A 110 -6.93 -2.09 5.13
N ILE A 111 -5.80 -1.93 5.80
CA ILE A 111 -4.67 -1.13 5.35
C ILE A 111 -3.49 -2.05 5.10
N ILE A 112 -2.88 -1.94 3.92
CA ILE A 112 -1.63 -2.62 3.55
C ILE A 112 -0.53 -1.58 3.36
N VAL A 113 0.65 -1.84 3.90
CA VAL A 113 1.88 -1.13 3.53
C VAL A 113 2.69 -2.06 2.63
N LEU A 114 2.88 -1.64 1.38
CA LEU A 114 3.55 -2.41 0.35
C LEU A 114 4.92 -1.80 0.05
N GLY A 115 5.98 -2.44 0.53
CA GLY A 115 7.36 -2.21 0.09
C GLY A 115 7.69 -3.05 -1.14
N HIS A 116 8.80 -2.76 -1.80
CA HIS A 116 9.27 -3.53 -2.94
C HIS A 116 10.80 -3.59 -2.96
N THR A 117 11.33 -4.60 -3.64
CA THR A 117 12.76 -4.74 -3.90
C THR A 117 13.28 -3.62 -4.81
N GLU A 118 14.56 -3.33 -4.77
CA GLU A 118 15.20 -2.32 -5.65
C GLU A 118 14.57 -0.92 -5.56
N CYS A 119 14.04 -0.53 -4.39
CA CYS A 119 13.41 0.76 -4.19
C CYS A 119 14.43 1.90 -4.26
N GLY A 120 14.29 2.78 -5.24
CA GLY A 120 15.19 3.93 -5.43
C GLY A 120 15.20 4.91 -4.24
N ALA A 121 14.05 5.11 -3.59
CA ALA A 121 13.97 5.98 -2.41
C ALA A 121 14.71 5.36 -1.20
N VAL A 122 14.62 4.05 -0.99
CA VAL A 122 15.37 3.36 0.05
C VAL A 122 16.88 3.44 -0.23
N LYS A 123 17.31 3.19 -1.47
CA LYS A 123 18.71 3.36 -1.89
C LYS A 123 19.21 4.78 -1.63
N GLY A 124 18.42 5.79 -2.03
CA GLY A 124 18.74 7.20 -1.78
C GLY A 124 18.86 7.55 -0.30
N ALA A 125 18.00 6.95 0.55
CA ALA A 125 18.10 7.12 2.00
C ALA A 125 19.36 6.47 2.58
N CYS A 126 19.76 5.29 2.07
CA CYS A 126 21.02 4.64 2.47
C CYS A 126 22.25 5.47 2.10
N ASP A 127 22.22 6.18 0.98
CA ASP A 127 23.34 6.95 0.45
C ASP A 127 23.33 8.44 0.86
N ASP A 128 22.43 8.84 1.72
CA ASP A 128 22.28 10.26 2.16
C ASP A 128 22.10 11.25 0.99
N VAL A 129 21.36 10.86 -0.05
CA VAL A 129 21.16 11.68 -1.24
C VAL A 129 20.48 13.02 -0.87
N VAL A 130 21.06 14.11 -1.38
CA VAL A 130 20.54 15.47 -1.24
C VAL A 130 20.07 15.96 -2.60
N LEU A 131 18.76 16.16 -2.75
CA LEU A 131 18.15 16.64 -4.00
C LEU A 131 16.81 17.34 -3.70
N GLY A 132 16.82 18.67 -3.63
CA GLY A 132 15.61 19.47 -3.47
C GLY A 132 14.64 18.89 -2.42
N ASN A 133 13.37 18.78 -2.76
CA ASN A 133 12.34 18.23 -1.88
C ASN A 133 12.50 16.70 -1.62
N LEU A 134 13.24 15.98 -2.45
CA LEU A 134 13.54 14.57 -2.22
C LEU A 134 14.30 14.37 -0.91
N THR A 135 15.15 15.32 -0.50
CA THR A 135 15.88 15.29 0.77
C THR A 135 14.91 15.07 1.95
N GLN A 136 13.82 15.85 2.00
CA GLN A 136 12.79 15.70 3.04
C GLN A 136 12.00 14.40 2.91
N THR A 137 11.75 13.96 1.70
CA THR A 137 11.10 12.66 1.44
C THR A 137 11.94 11.53 2.02
N LEU A 138 13.24 11.50 1.73
CA LEU A 138 14.17 10.47 2.22
C LEU A 138 14.37 10.53 3.74
N ALA A 139 14.23 11.68 4.37
CA ALA A 139 14.30 11.83 5.83
C ALA A 139 13.27 10.94 6.55
N ASN A 140 12.13 10.66 5.93
CA ASN A 140 11.11 9.75 6.49
C ASN A 140 11.54 8.27 6.51
N ILE A 141 12.51 7.89 5.68
CA ILE A 141 13.04 6.52 5.59
C ILE A 141 14.27 6.35 6.50
N LYS A 142 14.95 7.44 6.87
CA LYS A 142 16.15 7.41 7.72
C LYS A 142 15.99 6.64 9.03
N PRO A 143 14.86 6.68 9.75
CA PRO A 143 14.66 5.84 10.93
C PRO A 143 14.82 4.34 10.63
N ALA A 144 14.39 3.87 9.45
CA ALA A 144 14.59 2.48 9.05
C ALA A 144 16.08 2.18 8.78
N VAL A 145 16.78 3.10 8.10
CA VAL A 145 18.24 2.99 7.90
C VAL A 145 18.97 2.86 9.24
N ALA A 146 18.63 3.72 10.21
CA ALA A 146 19.25 3.72 11.54
C ALA A 146 18.93 2.44 12.34
N ALA A 147 17.73 1.90 12.19
CA ALA A 147 17.26 0.74 12.96
C ALA A 147 17.82 -0.62 12.47
N VAL A 148 18.36 -0.69 11.26
CA VAL A 148 18.97 -1.92 10.74
C VAL A 148 20.40 -2.05 11.28
N SER A 149 20.75 -3.21 11.88
CA SER A 149 22.06 -3.55 12.41
C SER A 149 22.70 -4.70 11.63
N GLY A 150 23.97 -5.00 11.93
CA GLY A 150 24.67 -6.16 11.36
C GLY A 150 25.29 -5.95 9.97
N TYR A 151 25.40 -4.70 9.52
CA TYR A 151 25.98 -4.33 8.20
C TYR A 151 27.10 -3.27 8.36
N ASP A 152 28.02 -3.48 9.30
CA ASP A 152 29.00 -2.45 9.69
C ASP A 152 30.04 -2.16 8.60
N SER A 153 30.27 -3.10 7.66
CA SER A 153 31.24 -2.94 6.58
C SER A 153 30.73 -2.16 5.38
N ASP A 154 29.42 -2.20 5.09
CA ASP A 154 28.81 -1.47 3.96
C ASP A 154 27.32 -1.23 4.22
N ARG A 155 26.98 0.02 4.53
CA ARG A 155 25.62 0.50 4.77
C ARG A 155 25.11 1.40 3.63
N SER A 156 25.64 1.22 2.43
CA SER A 156 25.26 1.98 1.24
C SER A 156 24.32 1.22 0.33
N SER A 157 23.84 1.90 -0.71
CA SER A 157 23.02 1.29 -1.78
C SER A 157 23.77 0.22 -2.59
N LYS A 158 25.08 0.11 -2.46
CA LYS A 158 25.91 -0.93 -3.10
C LYS A 158 25.75 -2.30 -2.44
N ASN A 159 25.22 -2.34 -1.21
CA ASN A 159 24.92 -3.58 -0.50
C ASN A 159 23.42 -3.92 -0.65
N PRO A 160 23.00 -4.79 -1.60
CA PRO A 160 21.59 -5.10 -1.81
C PRO A 160 20.92 -5.77 -0.62
N LYS A 161 21.68 -6.51 0.21
CA LYS A 161 21.14 -7.13 1.43
C LYS A 161 20.80 -6.07 2.47
N PHE A 162 21.65 -5.06 2.63
CA PHE A 162 21.37 -3.93 3.51
C PHE A 162 20.16 -3.14 3.02
N VAL A 163 20.09 -2.80 1.73
CA VAL A 163 18.95 -2.09 1.13
C VAL A 163 17.65 -2.85 1.37
N GLN A 164 17.65 -4.17 1.17
CA GLN A 164 16.45 -4.98 1.41
C GLN A 164 16.06 -4.98 2.89
N ALA A 165 17.01 -5.13 3.80
CA ALA A 165 16.72 -5.06 5.23
C ALA A 165 16.14 -3.70 5.65
N VAL A 166 16.61 -2.60 5.05
CA VAL A 166 16.05 -1.26 5.27
C VAL A 166 14.63 -1.16 4.70
N ALA A 167 14.38 -1.70 3.49
CA ALA A 167 13.04 -1.71 2.90
C ALA A 167 12.03 -2.47 3.79
N ASP A 168 12.42 -3.64 4.28
CA ASP A 168 11.58 -4.45 5.19
C ASP A 168 11.32 -3.71 6.51
N LYS A 169 12.36 -3.12 7.10
CA LYS A 169 12.23 -2.34 8.33
C LYS A 169 11.34 -1.10 8.13
N ASN A 170 11.43 -0.46 6.99
CA ASN A 170 10.60 0.70 6.66
C ASN A 170 9.11 0.36 6.59
N VAL A 171 8.74 -0.82 6.08
CA VAL A 171 7.35 -1.32 6.10
C VAL A 171 6.86 -1.47 7.54
N VAL A 172 7.64 -2.11 8.41
CA VAL A 172 7.28 -2.31 9.83
C VAL A 172 7.11 -0.96 10.54
N LEU A 173 8.09 -0.05 10.42
CA LEU A 173 8.03 1.27 11.04
C LEU A 173 6.86 2.12 10.49
N THR A 174 6.50 1.94 9.23
CA THR A 174 5.34 2.65 8.65
C THR A 174 4.04 2.14 9.26
N LEU A 175 3.88 0.83 9.46
CA LEU A 175 2.72 0.26 10.17
C LEU A 175 2.64 0.74 11.63
N GLU A 176 3.75 0.75 12.34
CA GLU A 176 3.85 1.29 13.70
C GLU A 176 3.42 2.76 13.72
N ARG A 177 3.95 3.58 12.82
CA ARG A 177 3.63 5.00 12.69
C ARG A 177 2.15 5.27 12.42
N ILE A 178 1.49 4.45 11.59
CA ILE A 178 0.04 4.55 11.36
C ILE A 178 -0.71 4.38 12.69
N ARG A 179 -0.39 3.35 13.48
CA ARG A 179 -1.03 3.11 14.77
C ARG A 179 -0.72 4.17 15.82
N GLU A 180 0.50 4.65 15.86
CA GLU A 180 0.95 5.66 16.84
C GLU A 180 0.32 7.03 16.58
N ARG A 181 0.27 7.46 15.32
CA ARG A 181 -0.11 8.82 14.95
C ARG A 181 -1.59 8.99 14.66
N SER A 182 -2.32 7.93 14.30
CA SER A 182 -3.77 7.98 14.08
C SER A 182 -4.52 7.28 15.20
N THR A 183 -5.11 8.07 16.10
CA THR A 183 -6.00 7.54 17.15
C THR A 183 -7.26 6.92 16.56
N ILE A 184 -7.73 7.41 15.42
CA ILE A 184 -8.90 6.89 14.69
C ILE A 184 -8.60 5.49 14.17
N LEU A 185 -7.53 5.32 13.38
CA LEU A 185 -7.18 4.01 12.80
C LEU A 185 -6.80 2.99 13.88
N ARG A 186 -6.06 3.43 14.91
CA ARG A 186 -5.76 2.56 16.05
C ARG A 186 -7.04 2.07 16.74
N GLY A 187 -7.98 2.98 17.03
CA GLY A 187 -9.25 2.61 17.65
C GLY A 187 -10.11 1.68 16.81
N MET A 188 -10.09 1.83 15.47
CA MET A 188 -10.76 0.90 14.55
C MET A 188 -10.10 -0.49 14.55
N ALA A 189 -8.77 -0.54 14.53
CA ALA A 189 -8.02 -1.79 14.58
C ALA A 189 -8.23 -2.53 15.91
N ASP A 190 -8.20 -1.82 17.05
CA ASP A 190 -8.41 -2.40 18.37
C ASP A 190 -9.83 -2.98 18.54
N LYS A 191 -10.80 -2.47 17.78
CA LYS A 191 -12.19 -2.99 17.73
C LYS A 191 -12.38 -4.07 16.65
N GLY A 192 -11.35 -4.43 15.89
CA GLY A 192 -11.43 -5.40 14.80
C GLY A 192 -12.26 -4.93 13.59
N GLN A 193 -12.40 -3.62 13.40
CA GLN A 193 -13.12 -3.03 12.26
C GLN A 193 -12.26 -2.95 11.02
N ILE A 194 -10.95 -2.87 11.21
CA ILE A 194 -9.94 -2.94 10.17
C ILE A 194 -8.78 -3.85 10.60
#